data_2a55c9a028d47246ce547c1dd7fddde1
#
_entry.id   2a55c9a028d47246ce547c1dd7fddde1
#
_cell.length_a   1.000
_cell.length_b   1.000
_cell.length_c   1.000
_cell.angle_alpha   90.00
_cell.angle_beta   90.00
_cell.angle_gamma   90.00
#
_symmetry.space_group_name_H-M   'P 1'
#
loop_
_entity.id
_entity.type
_entity.pdbx_description
1 polymer ?
#
loop_
_entity_poly.entity_id
_entity_poly.type
_entity_poly.pdbx_seq_one_letter_code
_entity_poly.pdbx_strand_id
1 'polypeptide(L)'
;HYDGGRNMVAMLRGAKRYILTPPTSCAHLNLIRDRKHPSFRHSELDWSHHEQARQAFSPESAGAIDTVLREGEILYIPSYWIHYITSLKYSIQCNTRSGSPPNHDGEAEIGRCMGGEGMPAAALKKKKKLRGAPGFHMTSGEVRDH
;
A
#
# COMPACT_ATOMS: atom_id res chain seq x y z
N HIS A 1 2.17 -6.54 -2.74
CA HIS A 1 1.57 -5.56 -3.66
C HIS A 1 1.74 -4.13 -3.16
N TYR A 2 1.34 -3.17 -3.96
CA TYR A 2 1.29 -1.76 -3.57
C TYR A 2 -0.11 -1.17 -3.75
N ASP A 3 -0.40 -0.13 -2.97
CA ASP A 3 -1.59 0.71 -3.10
C ASP A 3 -1.20 2.14 -3.47
N GLY A 4 -1.98 2.79 -4.34
CA GLY A 4 -1.74 4.19 -4.70
C GLY A 4 -2.16 5.20 -3.62
N GLY A 5 -2.95 4.78 -2.63
CA GLY A 5 -3.39 5.59 -1.50
C GLY A 5 -2.57 5.35 -0.24
N ARG A 6 -2.61 6.31 0.68
CA ARG A 6 -2.09 6.14 2.04
C ARG A 6 -2.98 5.19 2.83
N ASN A 7 -2.37 4.41 3.70
CA ASN A 7 -3.11 3.49 4.56
C ASN A 7 -2.62 3.61 6.01
N MET A 8 -3.53 3.73 6.95
CA MET A 8 -3.25 3.58 8.38
C MET A 8 -3.92 2.32 8.87
N VAL A 9 -3.17 1.48 9.54
CA VAL A 9 -3.62 0.20 10.06
C VAL A 9 -3.55 0.23 11.57
N ALA A 10 -4.68 0.03 12.24
CA ALA A 10 -4.75 -0.16 13.68
C ALA A 10 -4.97 -1.64 14.00
N MET A 11 -4.10 -2.23 14.79
CA MET A 11 -4.25 -3.61 15.25
C MET A 11 -5.14 -3.66 16.48
N LEU A 12 -6.35 -4.17 16.31
CA LEU A 12 -7.34 -4.27 17.40
C LEU A 12 -7.13 -5.51 18.25
N ARG A 13 -6.62 -6.59 17.65
CA ARG A 13 -6.32 -7.84 18.35
C ARG A 13 -5.26 -8.63 17.60
N GLY A 14 -4.40 -9.29 18.32
CA GLY A 14 -3.44 -10.22 17.74
C GLY A 14 -2.14 -9.57 17.30
N ALA A 15 -1.50 -10.15 16.26
CA ALA A 15 -0.26 -9.62 15.70
C ALA A 15 -0.10 -10.02 14.23
N LYS A 16 0.47 -9.12 13.44
CA LYS A 16 0.87 -9.36 12.04
C LYS A 16 2.27 -8.84 11.79
N ARG A 17 3.02 -9.57 10.97
CA ARG A 17 4.30 -9.12 10.43
C ARG A 17 4.05 -8.33 9.15
N TYR A 18 4.71 -7.22 9.01
CA TYR A 18 4.73 -6.35 7.85
C TYR A 18 6.15 -6.23 7.32
N ILE A 19 6.34 -6.52 6.04
CA ILE A 19 7.55 -6.16 5.31
C ILE A 19 7.15 -5.04 4.36
N LEU A 20 7.75 -3.87 4.55
CA LEU A 20 7.47 -2.67 3.78
C LEU A 20 8.70 -2.29 2.97
N THR A 21 8.50 -1.98 1.70
CA THR A 21 9.58 -1.68 0.76
C THR A 21 9.26 -0.41 0.00
N PRO A 22 10.21 0.53 -0.11
CA PRO A 22 9.98 1.75 -0.87
C PRO A 22 9.76 1.45 -2.36
N PRO A 23 9.04 2.31 -3.09
CA PRO A 23 8.77 2.12 -4.51
C PRO A 23 10.04 2.02 -5.38
N THR A 24 11.17 2.61 -4.95
CA THR A 24 12.47 2.52 -5.62
C THR A 24 12.98 1.09 -5.77
N SER A 25 12.54 0.19 -4.92
CA SER A 25 12.98 -1.23 -4.92
C SER A 25 12.07 -2.14 -5.74
N CYS A 26 11.10 -1.61 -6.44
CA CYS A 26 10.11 -2.39 -7.19
C CYS A 26 10.71 -3.29 -8.27
N ALA A 27 11.89 -2.94 -8.81
CA ALA A 27 12.58 -3.75 -9.81
C ALA A 27 13.00 -5.14 -9.28
N HIS A 28 13.24 -5.25 -7.97
CA HIS A 28 13.65 -6.50 -7.32
C HIS A 28 12.46 -7.44 -7.00
N LEU A 29 11.24 -6.95 -7.14
CA LEU A 29 10.05 -7.64 -6.67
C LEU A 29 9.25 -8.32 -7.78
N ASN A 30 9.68 -8.20 -9.03
CA ASN A 30 9.02 -8.81 -10.19
C ASN A 30 7.49 -8.62 -10.16
N LEU A 31 7.03 -7.38 -10.24
CA LEU A 31 5.60 -7.05 -10.15
C LEU A 31 4.85 -7.48 -11.41
N ILE A 32 3.69 -8.10 -11.24
CA ILE A 32 2.78 -8.48 -12.33
C ILE A 32 2.23 -7.22 -13.00
N ARG A 33 2.57 -7.03 -14.28
CA ARG A 33 2.29 -5.81 -15.05
C ARG A 33 1.00 -5.90 -15.87
N ASP A 34 0.53 -7.11 -16.15
CA ASP A 34 -0.71 -7.29 -16.90
C ASP A 34 -1.91 -6.82 -16.07
N ARG A 35 -2.58 -5.76 -16.54
CA ARG A 35 -3.76 -5.20 -15.89
C ARG A 35 -4.97 -6.13 -15.87
N LYS A 36 -4.99 -7.14 -16.73
CA LYS A 36 -6.06 -8.15 -16.80
C LYS A 36 -5.79 -9.32 -15.86
N HIS A 37 -4.55 -9.45 -15.37
CA HIS A 37 -4.20 -10.51 -14.43
C HIS A 37 -4.90 -10.28 -13.07
N PRO A 38 -5.50 -11.31 -12.45
CA PRO A 38 -6.19 -11.16 -11.16
C PRO A 38 -5.27 -10.65 -10.04
N SER A 39 -3.98 -10.98 -10.13
CA SER A 39 -2.94 -10.52 -9.18
C SER A 39 -2.17 -9.30 -9.69
N PHE A 40 -2.78 -8.46 -10.54
CA PHE A 40 -2.14 -7.23 -11.00
C PHE A 40 -1.57 -6.42 -9.83
N ARG A 41 -0.34 -5.92 -9.96
CA ARG A 41 0.44 -5.20 -8.93
C ARG A 41 0.98 -6.06 -7.78
N HIS A 42 0.76 -7.36 -7.78
CA HIS A 42 1.40 -8.25 -6.84
C HIS A 42 2.79 -8.67 -7.34
N SER A 43 3.67 -9.03 -6.41
CA SER A 43 4.94 -9.66 -6.73
C SER A 43 4.71 -11.12 -7.14
N GLU A 44 5.45 -11.59 -8.14
CA GLU A 44 5.50 -13.00 -8.53
C GLU A 44 6.38 -13.85 -7.58
N LEU A 45 7.10 -13.21 -6.65
CA LEU A 45 7.93 -13.93 -5.70
C LEU A 45 7.07 -14.82 -4.81
N ASP A 46 7.49 -16.08 -4.67
CA ASP A 46 6.88 -16.99 -3.72
C ASP A 46 7.42 -16.73 -2.31
N TRP A 47 6.66 -15.97 -1.53
CA TRP A 47 7.01 -15.61 -0.16
C TRP A 47 6.92 -16.77 0.82
N SER A 48 6.38 -17.91 0.41
CA SER A 48 6.38 -19.14 1.22
C SER A 48 7.75 -19.83 1.22
N HIS A 49 8.56 -19.60 0.18
CA HIS A 49 9.91 -20.09 0.04
C HIS A 49 10.93 -19.03 0.47
N HIS A 50 11.18 -18.94 1.76
CA HIS A 50 12.04 -17.91 2.37
C HIS A 50 13.42 -17.76 1.72
N GLU A 51 14.04 -18.84 1.25
CA GLU A 51 15.35 -18.78 0.60
C GLU A 51 15.29 -18.09 -0.77
N GLN A 52 14.27 -18.37 -1.58
CA GLN A 52 14.09 -17.74 -2.87
C GLN A 52 13.74 -16.25 -2.70
N ALA A 53 12.88 -15.93 -1.73
CA ALA A 53 12.55 -14.56 -1.39
C ALA A 53 13.78 -13.78 -0.87
N ARG A 54 14.66 -14.42 -0.09
CA ARG A 54 15.92 -13.82 0.36
C ARG A 54 16.89 -13.54 -0.76
N GLN A 55 17.05 -14.46 -1.71
CA GLN A 55 17.97 -14.28 -2.85
C GLN A 55 17.49 -13.16 -3.78
N ALA A 56 16.18 -13.08 -4.01
CA ALA A 56 15.58 -12.04 -4.85
C ALA A 56 15.48 -10.68 -4.16
N PHE A 57 15.47 -10.67 -2.84
CA PHE A 57 15.18 -9.49 -2.03
C PHE A 57 16.04 -9.48 -0.76
N SER A 58 17.17 -8.80 -0.81
CA SER A 58 17.93 -8.48 0.39
C SER A 58 17.30 -7.24 1.05
N PRO A 59 16.85 -7.33 2.31
CA PRO A 59 16.33 -6.17 3.03
C PRO A 59 17.32 -5.00 3.05
N GLU A 60 18.62 -5.30 3.08
CA GLU A 60 19.70 -4.32 3.09
C GLU A 60 19.82 -3.56 1.77
N SER A 61 19.68 -4.25 0.64
CA SER A 61 19.78 -3.64 -0.69
C SER A 61 18.49 -2.93 -1.10
N ALA A 62 17.37 -3.31 -0.53
CA ALA A 62 16.06 -2.81 -0.93
C ALA A 62 15.50 -1.73 0.01
N GLY A 63 16.19 -1.40 1.11
CA GLY A 63 15.68 -0.46 2.11
C GLY A 63 14.36 -0.93 2.76
N ALA A 64 14.20 -2.24 2.91
CA ALA A 64 13.00 -2.80 3.48
C ALA A 64 12.94 -2.60 4.99
N ILE A 65 11.72 -2.37 5.48
CA ILE A 65 11.39 -2.32 6.89
C ILE A 65 10.62 -3.60 7.23
N ASP A 66 11.15 -4.39 8.16
CA ASP A 66 10.49 -5.57 8.70
C ASP A 66 10.03 -5.28 10.13
N THR A 67 8.74 -5.33 10.37
CA THR A 67 8.15 -5.00 11.67
C THR A 67 6.97 -5.90 12.00
N VAL A 68 6.69 -6.02 13.30
CA VAL A 68 5.52 -6.72 13.83
C VAL A 68 4.58 -5.71 14.47
N LEU A 69 3.39 -5.58 13.89
CA LEU A 69 2.31 -4.77 14.44
C LEU A 69 1.51 -5.60 15.44
N ARG A 70 1.45 -5.16 16.69
CA ARG A 70 0.76 -5.82 17.80
C ARG A 70 -0.50 -5.08 18.21
N GLU A 71 -1.31 -5.74 19.00
CA GLU A 71 -2.53 -5.17 19.57
C GLU A 71 -2.26 -3.80 20.22
N GLY A 72 -3.10 -2.81 19.88
CA GLY A 72 -2.99 -1.43 20.30
C GLY A 72 -2.03 -0.56 19.49
N GLU A 73 -1.26 -1.13 18.58
CA GLU A 73 -0.32 -0.39 17.74
C GLU A 73 -0.97 0.07 16.42
N ILE A 74 -0.41 1.15 15.87
CA ILE A 74 -0.82 1.73 14.59
C ILE A 74 0.39 1.78 13.66
N LEU A 75 0.18 1.38 12.40
CA LEU A 75 1.17 1.43 11.34
C LEU A 75 0.68 2.36 10.21
N TYR A 76 1.53 3.28 9.81
CA TYR A 76 1.32 4.07 8.61
C TYR A 76 2.05 3.47 7.42
N ILE A 77 1.34 3.25 6.32
CA ILE A 77 1.89 2.76 5.04
C ILE A 77 1.76 3.89 4.01
N PRO A 78 2.89 4.46 3.57
CA PRO A 78 2.88 5.53 2.56
C PRO A 78 2.32 5.05 1.21
N SER A 79 1.87 5.99 0.39
CA SER A 79 1.44 5.71 -1.00
C SER A 79 2.56 5.05 -1.79
N TYR A 80 2.19 4.06 -2.60
CA TYR A 80 3.08 3.31 -3.50
C TYR A 80 4.11 2.41 -2.79
N TRP A 81 4.14 2.37 -1.46
CA TRP A 81 4.98 1.42 -0.75
C TRP A 81 4.46 0.00 -0.96
N ILE A 82 5.38 -0.88 -1.34
CA ILE A 82 5.10 -2.28 -1.56
C ILE A 82 5.09 -2.97 -0.20
N HIS A 83 4.11 -3.80 0.04
CA HIS A 83 3.96 -4.45 1.34
C HIS A 83 3.56 -5.91 1.21
N TYR A 84 4.14 -6.72 2.10
CA TYR A 84 3.78 -8.10 2.36
C TYR A 84 3.36 -8.25 3.81
N ILE A 85 2.24 -8.96 4.04
CA ILE A 85 1.63 -9.04 5.36
C ILE A 85 1.33 -10.49 5.69
N THR A 86 1.81 -10.96 6.85
CA THR A 86 1.53 -12.31 7.36
C THR A 86 0.92 -12.22 8.75
N SER A 87 -0.19 -12.93 8.97
CA SER A 87 -0.78 -13.06 10.31
C SER A 87 0.06 -14.05 11.12
N LEU A 88 0.56 -13.60 12.28
CA LEU A 88 1.35 -14.44 13.19
C LEU A 88 0.46 -15.24 14.14
N LYS A 89 -0.75 -14.75 14.35
CA LYS A 89 -1.80 -15.41 15.13
C LYS A 89 -3.15 -14.86 14.68
N TYR A 90 -4.26 -15.39 15.21
CA TYR A 90 -5.58 -14.82 14.97
C TYR A 90 -5.56 -13.31 15.26
N SER A 91 -5.97 -12.51 14.30
CA SER A 91 -5.82 -11.06 14.39
C SER A 91 -6.97 -10.32 13.71
N ILE A 92 -7.32 -9.18 14.32
CA ILE A 92 -8.32 -8.24 13.81
C ILE A 92 -7.64 -6.88 13.66
N GLN A 93 -7.79 -6.27 12.49
CA GLN A 93 -7.27 -4.94 12.22
C GLN A 93 -8.35 -4.06 11.60
N CYS A 94 -8.20 -2.75 11.78
CA CYS A 94 -8.98 -1.72 11.10
C CYS A 94 -8.05 -0.94 10.19
N ASN A 95 -8.48 -0.70 8.96
CA ASN A 95 -7.72 0.06 7.98
C ASN A 95 -8.46 1.35 7.62
N THR A 96 -7.76 2.48 7.66
CA THR A 96 -8.26 3.75 7.14
C THR A 96 -7.43 4.15 5.94
N ARG A 97 -8.07 4.22 4.78
CA ARG A 97 -7.43 4.65 3.53
C ARG A 97 -7.82 6.08 3.22
N SER A 98 -6.84 6.92 2.96
CA SER A 98 -7.06 8.28 2.45
C SER A 98 -6.53 8.39 1.04
N GLY A 99 -7.09 9.34 0.27
CA GLY A 99 -6.71 9.56 -1.13
C GLY A 99 -5.21 9.69 -1.33
N SER A 100 -4.78 9.53 -2.56
CA SER A 100 -3.37 9.68 -2.93
C SER A 100 -2.95 11.15 -2.74
N PRO A 101 -2.06 11.47 -1.80
CA PRO A 101 -1.38 12.74 -1.85
C PRO A 101 -0.50 12.77 -3.10
N PRO A 102 -0.11 13.93 -3.59
CA PRO A 102 0.87 14.01 -4.65
C PRO A 102 2.20 13.42 -4.12
N ASN A 103 2.43 12.17 -4.44
CA ASN A 103 3.72 11.51 -4.27
C ASN A 103 4.24 11.18 -5.67
N HIS A 104 4.67 12.23 -6.36
CA HIS A 104 5.09 12.13 -7.76
C HIS A 104 6.29 11.20 -7.93
N ASP A 105 7.21 11.18 -6.96
CA ASP A 105 8.39 10.33 -7.01
C ASP A 105 8.02 8.86 -6.90
N GLY A 106 7.20 8.48 -5.92
CA GLY A 106 6.74 7.12 -5.75
C GLY A 106 5.88 6.63 -6.93
N GLU A 107 5.04 7.51 -7.50
CA GLU A 107 4.25 7.18 -8.70
C GLU A 107 5.14 6.97 -9.92
N ALA A 108 6.17 7.80 -10.11
CA ALA A 108 7.12 7.68 -11.20
C ALA A 108 7.95 6.39 -11.10
N GLU A 109 8.42 6.05 -9.90
CA GLU A 109 9.18 4.82 -9.65
C GLU A 109 8.35 3.57 -9.98
N ILE A 110 7.14 3.49 -9.44
CA ILE A 110 6.22 2.39 -9.76
C ILE A 110 5.87 2.37 -11.24
N GLY A 111 5.67 3.53 -11.87
CA GLY A 111 5.41 3.65 -13.30
C GLY A 111 6.51 3.01 -14.14
N ARG A 112 7.78 3.27 -13.82
CA ARG A 112 8.94 2.64 -14.48
C ARG A 112 8.91 1.12 -14.34
N CYS A 113 8.69 0.61 -13.15
CA CYS A 113 8.63 -0.83 -12.89
C CYS A 113 7.46 -1.51 -13.62
N MET A 114 6.34 -0.82 -13.76
CA MET A 114 5.16 -1.36 -14.42
C MET A 114 5.21 -1.24 -15.95
N GLY A 115 6.36 -0.84 -16.52
CA GLY A 115 6.56 -0.75 -17.97
C GLY A 115 5.94 0.49 -18.62
N GLY A 116 5.58 1.50 -17.80
CA GLY A 116 5.20 2.82 -18.27
C GLY A 116 6.45 3.69 -18.41
N GLU A 117 6.79 4.12 -19.60
CA GLU A 117 7.54 5.37 -19.74
C GLU A 117 6.71 6.42 -19.00
N GLY A 118 7.36 7.17 -18.08
CA GLY A 118 6.74 8.06 -17.12
C GLY A 118 5.41 8.65 -17.64
N MET A 119 4.31 8.34 -16.98
CA MET A 119 2.99 8.77 -17.45
C MET A 119 3.02 10.29 -17.61
N PRO A 120 2.82 10.83 -18.81
CA PRO A 120 2.82 12.27 -19.00
C PRO A 120 1.72 12.88 -18.14
N ALA A 121 2.01 14.04 -17.53
CA ALA A 121 1.10 14.81 -16.67
C ALA A 121 -0.32 15.03 -17.24
N ALA A 122 -0.53 14.75 -18.53
CA ALA A 122 -1.82 14.80 -19.21
C ALA A 122 -2.83 13.74 -18.74
N ALA A 123 -2.41 12.62 -18.19
CA ALA A 123 -3.32 11.59 -17.66
C ALA A 123 -4.01 12.04 -16.35
N LEU A 124 -3.41 12.98 -15.61
CA LEU A 124 -3.99 13.58 -14.42
C LEU A 124 -5.17 14.51 -14.71
N LYS A 125 -5.24 15.08 -15.91
CA LYS A 125 -6.32 16.03 -16.27
C LYS A 125 -7.68 15.37 -16.53
N LYS A 126 -7.74 14.07 -16.85
CA LYS A 126 -9.02 13.37 -17.10
C LYS A 126 -9.81 13.01 -15.83
N LYS A 127 -9.18 12.96 -14.63
CA LYS A 127 -9.89 12.67 -13.37
C LYS A 127 -10.64 13.88 -12.76
N LYS A 128 -10.47 15.09 -13.29
CA LYS A 128 -11.09 16.31 -12.73
C LYS A 128 -12.57 16.50 -13.11
N LYS A 129 -13.16 15.64 -13.97
CA LYS A 129 -14.54 15.81 -14.48
C LYS A 129 -15.60 14.94 -13.80
N LEU A 130 -15.25 14.21 -12.74
CA LEU A 130 -16.19 13.40 -11.94
C LEU A 130 -16.28 13.90 -10.48
N ARG A 131 -16.32 15.23 -10.29
CA ARG A 131 -16.72 15.83 -9.00
C ARG A 131 -18.13 16.37 -9.13
N GLY A 132 -19.09 15.56 -8.77
CA GLY A 132 -20.50 15.90 -8.68
C GLY A 132 -21.26 14.80 -7.93
N ALA A 133 -20.74 14.36 -6.78
CA ALA A 133 -21.54 13.60 -5.82
C ALA A 133 -21.86 14.54 -4.65
N PRO A 134 -23.14 14.64 -4.21
CA PRO A 134 -23.54 15.55 -3.12
C PRO A 134 -22.88 15.12 -1.81
N GLY A 135 -22.36 16.11 -1.09
CA GLY A 135 -21.70 15.93 0.19
C GLY A 135 -22.63 15.31 1.23
N PHE A 136 -22.11 14.33 1.94
CA PHE A 136 -22.70 13.81 3.16
C PHE A 136 -22.53 14.88 4.24
N HIS A 137 -23.61 15.57 4.60
CA HIS A 137 -23.65 16.48 5.73
C HIS A 137 -23.78 15.64 7.01
N MET A 138 -22.74 15.59 7.82
CA MET A 138 -22.87 15.16 9.22
C MET A 138 -23.48 16.31 10.01
N THR A 139 -24.72 16.17 10.43
CA THR A 139 -25.31 17.02 11.46
C THR A 139 -24.76 16.59 12.82
N SER A 140 -24.11 17.53 13.50
CA SER A 140 -23.71 17.37 14.90
C SER A 140 -24.96 17.25 15.77
N GLY A 141 -25.21 16.02 16.28
CA GLY A 141 -26.23 15.78 17.30
C GLY A 141 -25.74 16.33 18.63
N GLU A 142 -26.48 17.29 19.19
CA GLU A 142 -26.31 17.73 20.58
C GLU A 142 -26.55 16.55 21.53
N VAL A 143 -25.56 16.27 22.37
CA VAL A 143 -25.72 15.41 23.54
C VAL A 143 -26.42 16.26 24.61
N ARG A 144 -27.68 15.92 24.95
CA ARG A 144 -28.35 16.44 26.12
C ARG A 144 -28.09 15.50 27.27
N ASP A 145 -27.44 16.03 28.30
CA ASP A 145 -27.29 15.37 29.61
C ASP A 145 -28.68 15.27 30.29
N HIS A 146 -28.96 14.04 30.75
CA HIS A 146 -29.94 13.79 31.80
C HIS A 146 -29.35 12.83 32.81
#